data_61ed58989197afab6e74b4ec11ef0959
#
_entry.id   61ed58989197afab6e74b4ec11ef0959
#
_cell.length_a   1.000
_cell.length_b   1.000
_cell.length_c   1.000
_cell.angle_alpha   90.00
_cell.angle_beta   90.00
_cell.angle_gamma   90.00
#
_symmetry.space_group_name_H-M   'P 1'
#
loop_
_entity.id
_entity.type
_entity.pdbx_description
1 polymer ?
#
loop_
_entity_poly.entity_id
_entity_poly.type
_entity_poly.pdbx_seq_one_letter_code
_entity_poly.pdbx_strand_id
1 'polypeptide(L)'
;MNWNSDHIIKNAKYSVAKNKGEYSYVTNKGNRSVAMNTGYNSVAENNEYGSVSMNSDTKSVATNTGECSVAMNDGYKSVAMNSGYKSVAMNSGDMSAAKNIGKCSVAMNDGYKSVAMNSGYKSVAMNSGDMSAAKNIGKCSVAINDVNDSIATNSGSRSIVANTGECSVAMNDGYKSVAMNSGDMSAAKNIGDCSTAKVGHKDSVAIVIGKNCKAAGVLDSWLVLTERDCNSEIVGMKAVKVDGTTIKADTYYALRNGEIVEVND
;
A
#
# COMPACT_ATOMS: atom_id res chain seq x y z
N MET A 1 -29.24 31.11 3.27
CA MET A 1 -28.77 30.07 4.19
C MET A 1 -27.48 30.56 4.82
N ASN A 2 -27.48 30.91 6.08
CA ASN A 2 -26.25 31.28 6.82
C ASN A 2 -25.50 29.97 7.14
N TRP A 3 -24.41 29.71 6.43
CA TRP A 3 -23.48 28.65 6.78
C TRP A 3 -22.66 29.11 7.99
N ASN A 4 -23.12 28.82 9.20
CA ASN A 4 -22.30 28.97 10.39
C ASN A 4 -21.29 27.82 10.41
N SER A 5 -20.18 28.00 9.74
CA SER A 5 -19.03 27.11 9.87
C SER A 5 -18.35 27.40 11.21
N ASP A 6 -18.64 26.61 12.23
CA ASP A 6 -17.97 26.72 13.52
C ASP A 6 -16.48 26.37 13.34
N HIS A 7 -15.64 27.37 13.57
CA HIS A 7 -14.19 27.19 13.51
C HIS A 7 -13.62 27.26 14.93
N ILE A 8 -13.11 26.14 15.41
CA ILE A 8 -12.47 26.04 16.73
C ILE A 8 -10.95 25.94 16.56
N ILE A 9 -10.22 26.90 17.11
CA ILE A 9 -8.75 26.92 17.13
C ILE A 9 -8.27 26.84 18.57
N LYS A 10 -7.36 25.87 18.86
CA LYS A 10 -6.63 25.79 20.13
C LYS A 10 -5.13 25.75 19.89
N ASN A 11 -4.35 26.44 20.72
CA ASN A 11 -2.90 26.56 20.57
C ASN A 11 -2.11 26.04 21.80
N ALA A 12 -2.77 25.44 22.78
CA ALA A 12 -2.14 24.99 24.01
C ALA A 12 -1.62 23.53 23.89
N LYS A 13 -0.47 23.23 24.49
CA LYS A 13 0.03 21.85 24.64
C LYS A 13 -0.98 21.02 25.43
N TYR A 14 -1.09 19.73 25.08
CA TYR A 14 -2.01 18.78 25.73
C TYR A 14 -3.48 19.20 25.70
N SER A 15 -3.88 20.02 24.75
CA SER A 15 -5.26 20.51 24.64
C SER A 15 -6.12 19.59 23.76
N VAL A 16 -7.43 19.60 24.02
CA VAL A 16 -8.42 18.93 23.17
C VAL A 16 -9.33 19.98 22.57
N ALA A 17 -9.40 20.03 21.25
CA ALA A 17 -10.38 20.81 20.50
C ALA A 17 -11.43 19.84 19.92
N LYS A 18 -12.70 20.04 20.19
CA LYS A 18 -13.79 19.17 19.75
C LYS A 18 -14.91 19.99 19.12
N ASN A 19 -15.40 19.52 17.98
CA ASN A 19 -16.59 20.07 17.32
C ASN A 19 -17.53 18.93 16.86
N LYS A 20 -18.82 19.22 16.79
CA LYS A 20 -19.88 18.32 16.31
C LYS A 20 -20.70 18.95 15.18
N GLY A 21 -20.38 20.17 14.77
CA GLY A 21 -21.11 20.91 13.74
C GLY A 21 -20.81 20.38 12.34
N GLU A 22 -21.81 20.33 11.48
CA GLU A 22 -21.63 20.07 10.05
C GLU A 22 -20.83 21.22 9.39
N TYR A 23 -20.05 20.91 8.32
CA TYR A 23 -19.20 21.88 7.62
C TYR A 23 -18.25 22.66 8.52
N SER A 24 -17.87 22.08 9.64
CA SER A 24 -17.08 22.74 10.65
C SER A 24 -15.58 22.44 10.56
N TYR A 25 -14.77 23.28 11.19
CA TYR A 25 -13.32 23.18 11.14
C TYR A 25 -12.74 23.19 12.57
N VAL A 26 -11.90 22.21 12.88
CA VAL A 26 -11.17 22.14 14.14
C VAL A 26 -9.68 22.13 13.88
N THR A 27 -8.97 23.15 14.33
CA THR A 27 -7.50 23.21 14.29
C THR A 27 -6.91 23.16 15.68
N ASN A 28 -5.91 22.31 15.90
CA ASN A 28 -5.11 22.36 17.12
C ASN A 28 -3.62 22.52 16.76
N LYS A 29 -2.99 23.57 17.29
CA LYS A 29 -1.57 23.90 17.06
C LYS A 29 -0.70 23.59 18.28
N GLY A 30 -1.20 22.83 19.24
CA GLY A 30 -0.43 22.43 20.43
C GLY A 30 0.23 21.07 20.27
N ASN A 31 1.46 20.90 20.77
CA ASN A 31 2.12 19.61 20.85
C ASN A 31 1.32 18.62 21.70
N ARG A 32 1.27 17.33 21.29
CA ARG A 32 0.55 16.26 21.99
C ARG A 32 -0.92 16.58 22.25
N SER A 33 -1.54 17.21 21.28
CA SER A 33 -2.91 17.70 21.35
C SER A 33 -3.84 16.91 20.46
N VAL A 34 -5.14 17.04 20.69
CA VAL A 34 -6.17 16.31 19.95
C VAL A 34 -7.13 17.29 19.27
N ALA A 35 -7.32 17.13 17.96
CA ALA A 35 -8.38 17.77 17.20
C ALA A 35 -9.41 16.70 16.82
N MET A 36 -10.65 16.85 17.27
CA MET A 36 -11.75 15.91 17.00
C MET A 36 -12.89 16.62 16.29
N ASN A 37 -13.38 16.01 15.22
CA ASN A 37 -14.58 16.47 14.57
C ASN A 37 -15.51 15.28 14.27
N THR A 38 -16.78 15.41 14.59
CA THR A 38 -17.80 14.39 14.38
C THR A 38 -18.92 14.86 13.45
N GLY A 39 -18.72 15.99 12.75
CA GLY A 39 -19.72 16.55 11.85
C GLY A 39 -19.50 16.16 10.38
N TYR A 40 -20.59 16.09 9.62
CA TYR A 40 -20.59 15.84 8.18
C TYR A 40 -19.76 16.90 7.43
N ASN A 41 -18.97 16.48 6.43
CA ASN A 41 -18.16 17.33 5.57
C ASN A 41 -17.24 18.30 6.34
N SER A 42 -16.63 17.81 7.41
CA SER A 42 -15.88 18.61 8.38
C SER A 42 -14.38 18.27 8.38
N VAL A 43 -13.56 19.16 8.93
CA VAL A 43 -12.11 19.01 8.97
C VAL A 43 -11.58 19.00 10.39
N ALA A 44 -10.72 18.03 10.72
CA ALA A 44 -9.90 18.03 11.93
C ALA A 44 -8.43 18.12 11.52
N GLU A 45 -7.74 19.19 11.92
CA GLU A 45 -6.34 19.46 11.57
C GLU A 45 -5.46 19.56 12.80
N ASN A 46 -4.27 18.98 12.72
CA ASN A 46 -3.24 19.12 13.73
C ASN A 46 -1.84 19.15 13.07
N ASN A 47 -1.00 20.10 13.49
CA ASN A 47 0.27 20.36 12.82
C ASN A 47 1.51 20.09 13.69
N GLU A 48 1.32 19.64 14.93
CA GLU A 48 2.39 19.57 15.92
C GLU A 48 2.76 18.14 16.32
N TYR A 49 3.93 18.00 16.95
CA TYR A 49 4.50 16.73 17.39
C TYR A 49 3.56 15.94 18.31
N GLY A 50 3.46 14.63 18.05
CA GLY A 50 2.73 13.68 18.90
C GLY A 50 1.22 13.90 18.97
N SER A 51 0.65 14.55 17.99
CA SER A 51 -0.74 14.99 18.01
C SER A 51 -1.69 14.05 17.26
N VAL A 52 -2.98 14.13 17.56
CA VAL A 52 -4.01 13.28 16.97
C VAL A 52 -5.10 14.13 16.31
N SER A 53 -5.40 13.85 15.05
CA SER A 53 -6.57 14.37 14.35
C SER A 53 -7.56 13.24 14.10
N MET A 54 -8.78 13.37 14.57
CA MET A 54 -9.83 12.35 14.40
C MET A 54 -11.05 12.93 13.73
N ASN A 55 -11.61 12.15 12.82
CA ASN A 55 -12.89 12.46 12.21
C ASN A 55 -13.74 11.20 12.08
N SER A 56 -15.05 11.27 12.31
CA SER A 56 -15.91 10.08 12.32
C SER A 56 -17.15 10.19 11.44
N ASP A 57 -17.29 11.25 10.64
CA ASP A 57 -18.46 11.40 9.79
C ASP A 57 -18.12 11.43 8.29
N THR A 58 -19.14 11.28 7.48
CA THR A 58 -19.08 11.18 6.02
C THR A 58 -18.43 12.40 5.36
N LYS A 59 -17.64 12.19 4.31
CA LYS A 59 -16.92 13.21 3.53
C LYS A 59 -15.98 14.10 4.33
N SER A 60 -15.49 13.62 5.43
CA SER A 60 -14.68 14.41 6.35
C SER A 60 -13.17 14.19 6.16
N VAL A 61 -12.36 15.12 6.65
CA VAL A 61 -10.91 15.09 6.50
C VAL A 61 -10.22 15.18 7.86
N ALA A 62 -9.37 14.21 8.16
CA ALA A 62 -8.44 14.27 9.29
C ALA A 62 -7.02 14.49 8.76
N THR A 63 -6.39 15.62 9.07
CA THR A 63 -5.04 15.96 8.59
C THR A 63 -4.07 16.11 9.74
N ASN A 64 -2.86 15.58 9.57
CA ASN A 64 -1.77 15.78 10.51
C ASN A 64 -0.44 15.99 9.80
N THR A 65 0.33 17.01 10.17
CA THR A 65 1.66 17.26 9.63
C THR A 65 2.78 17.07 10.65
N GLY A 66 2.43 16.88 11.92
CA GLY A 66 3.37 16.69 13.01
C GLY A 66 4.08 15.33 13.00
N GLU A 67 5.32 15.26 13.47
CA GLU A 67 6.03 14.01 13.67
C GLU A 67 5.39 13.15 14.77
N CYS A 68 5.50 11.84 14.67
CA CYS A 68 4.92 10.88 15.63
C CYS A 68 3.41 11.05 15.84
N SER A 69 2.70 11.50 14.84
CA SER A 69 1.30 11.90 14.93
C SER A 69 0.35 10.93 14.25
N VAL A 70 -0.93 11.01 14.60
CA VAL A 70 -1.95 10.10 14.06
C VAL A 70 -3.10 10.90 13.42
N ALA A 71 -3.45 10.56 12.18
CA ALA A 71 -4.67 10.99 11.54
C ALA A 71 -5.61 9.79 11.39
N MET A 72 -6.80 9.86 11.99
CA MET A 72 -7.81 8.80 11.94
C MET A 72 -9.10 9.30 11.30
N ASN A 73 -9.69 8.46 10.46
CA ASN A 73 -10.99 8.74 9.88
C ASN A 73 -11.83 7.47 9.82
N ASP A 74 -13.09 7.56 10.23
CA ASP A 74 -14.05 6.44 10.24
C ASP A 74 -15.26 6.72 9.32
N GLY A 75 -15.26 7.83 8.61
CA GLY A 75 -16.37 8.27 7.80
C GLY A 75 -16.34 7.73 6.35
N TYR A 76 -17.52 7.47 5.78
CA TYR A 76 -17.69 7.12 4.37
C TYR A 76 -17.19 8.26 3.45
N LYS A 77 -16.46 7.90 2.38
CA LYS A 77 -15.85 8.86 1.43
C LYS A 77 -14.93 9.90 2.11
N SER A 78 -14.24 9.52 3.14
CA SER A 78 -13.44 10.41 3.96
C SER A 78 -11.94 10.22 3.77
N VAL A 79 -11.13 11.16 4.24
CA VAL A 79 -9.67 11.12 4.02
C VAL A 79 -8.91 11.31 5.34
N ALA A 80 -8.00 10.40 5.62
CA ALA A 80 -6.99 10.54 6.66
C ALA A 80 -5.63 10.83 6.01
N MET A 81 -5.04 12.00 6.25
CA MET A 81 -3.74 12.40 5.70
C MET A 81 -2.71 12.61 6.78
N ASN A 82 -1.51 12.10 6.55
CA ASN A 82 -0.37 12.37 7.43
C ASN A 82 0.91 12.64 6.62
N SER A 83 1.67 13.66 6.99
CA SER A 83 2.96 13.97 6.35
C SER A 83 4.15 13.93 7.31
N GLY A 84 3.92 13.62 8.58
CA GLY A 84 4.96 13.57 9.61
C GLY A 84 5.86 12.32 9.58
N TYR A 85 7.08 12.44 10.09
CA TYR A 85 7.97 11.31 10.34
C TYR A 85 7.40 10.39 11.42
N LYS A 86 7.50 9.05 11.23
CA LYS A 86 6.96 8.03 12.16
C LYS A 86 5.47 8.21 12.48
N SER A 87 4.69 8.61 11.51
CA SER A 87 3.28 8.94 11.72
C SER A 87 2.34 7.90 11.10
N VAL A 88 1.08 7.91 11.53
CA VAL A 88 0.08 6.94 11.10
C VAL A 88 -1.14 7.64 10.51
N ALA A 89 -1.56 7.22 9.32
CA ALA A 89 -2.85 7.57 8.74
C ALA A 89 -3.73 6.31 8.70
N MET A 90 -4.87 6.34 9.39
CA MET A 90 -5.82 5.23 9.44
C MET A 90 -7.18 5.63 8.88
N ASN A 91 -7.77 4.75 8.12
CA ASN A 91 -9.14 4.94 7.64
C ASN A 91 -9.91 3.62 7.69
N SER A 92 -11.11 3.62 8.25
CA SER A 92 -12.01 2.46 8.30
C SER A 92 -13.29 2.68 7.49
N GLY A 93 -13.50 3.86 6.94
CA GLY A 93 -14.67 4.15 6.12
C GLY A 93 -14.57 3.64 4.68
N ASP A 94 -15.69 3.19 4.13
CA ASP A 94 -15.77 2.75 2.73
C ASP A 94 -15.51 3.91 1.74
N MET A 95 -14.98 3.57 0.57
CA MET A 95 -14.64 4.50 -0.52
C MET A 95 -13.70 5.64 -0.06
N SER A 96 -12.89 5.38 0.93
CA SER A 96 -12.08 6.38 1.64
C SER A 96 -10.59 6.23 1.38
N ALA A 97 -9.77 7.20 1.79
CA ALA A 97 -8.34 7.17 1.56
C ALA A 97 -7.53 7.43 2.83
N ALA A 98 -6.55 6.57 3.10
CA ALA A 98 -5.48 6.81 4.05
C ALA A 98 -4.19 7.16 3.29
N LYS A 99 -3.69 8.38 3.44
CA LYS A 99 -2.48 8.86 2.75
C LYS A 99 -1.38 9.22 3.72
N ASN A 100 -0.19 8.68 3.50
CA ASN A 100 0.99 9.05 4.27
C ASN A 100 2.16 9.44 3.37
N ILE A 101 2.85 10.53 3.69
CA ILE A 101 4.01 11.02 2.94
C ILE A 101 5.29 10.91 3.80
N GLY A 102 5.16 10.72 5.10
CA GLY A 102 6.26 10.67 6.06
C GLY A 102 7.15 9.44 5.94
N LYS A 103 8.44 9.57 6.27
CA LYS A 103 9.35 8.42 6.38
C LYS A 103 9.01 7.57 7.61
N CYS A 104 9.24 6.26 7.54
CA CYS A 104 8.96 5.30 8.61
C CYS A 104 7.50 5.33 9.09
N SER A 105 6.58 5.58 8.19
CA SER A 105 5.18 5.85 8.51
C SER A 105 4.25 4.79 7.95
N VAL A 106 3.02 4.73 8.47
CA VAL A 106 2.04 3.70 8.12
C VAL A 106 0.76 4.35 7.59
N ALA A 107 0.28 3.88 6.44
CA ALA A 107 -1.05 4.15 5.94
C ALA A 107 -1.86 2.85 5.99
N MET A 108 -2.96 2.84 6.74
CA MET A 108 -3.86 1.68 6.86
C MET A 108 -5.26 2.03 6.39
N ASN A 109 -5.87 1.11 5.68
CA ASN A 109 -7.25 1.25 5.26
C ASN A 109 -8.01 -0.07 5.44
N ASP A 110 -9.22 -0.01 6.00
CA ASP A 110 -10.07 -1.16 6.27
C ASP A 110 -11.44 -1.07 5.55
N GLY A 111 -11.65 -0.02 4.78
CA GLY A 111 -12.92 0.21 4.09
C GLY A 111 -12.98 -0.43 2.69
N TYR A 112 -14.17 -0.86 2.29
CA TYR A 112 -14.48 -1.36 0.95
C TYR A 112 -14.20 -0.28 -0.12
N LYS A 113 -13.62 -0.66 -1.27
CA LYS A 113 -13.24 0.24 -2.38
C LYS A 113 -12.36 1.42 -1.94
N SER A 114 -11.46 1.20 -1.03
CA SER A 114 -10.66 2.24 -0.41
C SER A 114 -9.18 2.18 -0.80
N VAL A 115 -8.42 3.22 -0.49
CA VAL A 115 -7.02 3.32 -0.91
C VAL A 115 -6.10 3.64 0.27
N ALA A 116 -5.08 2.81 0.49
CA ALA A 116 -3.97 3.11 1.36
C ALA A 116 -2.74 3.52 0.53
N MET A 117 -2.28 4.77 0.65
CA MET A 117 -1.12 5.27 -0.09
C MET A 117 0.02 5.67 0.84
N ASN A 118 1.23 5.25 0.48
CA ASN A 118 2.43 5.68 1.17
C ASN A 118 3.54 6.08 0.19
N SER A 119 4.22 7.19 0.44
CA SER A 119 5.35 7.64 -0.37
C SER A 119 6.66 7.77 0.41
N GLY A 120 6.67 7.39 1.69
CA GLY A 120 7.83 7.52 2.56
C GLY A 120 8.85 6.37 2.46
N TYR A 121 10.11 6.65 2.77
CA TYR A 121 11.15 5.65 2.95
C TYR A 121 10.86 4.75 4.17
N LYS A 122 11.06 3.43 4.04
CA LYS A 122 10.78 2.43 5.11
C LYS A 122 9.34 2.51 5.65
N SER A 123 8.39 2.70 4.77
CA SER A 123 6.99 2.90 5.15
C SER A 123 6.09 1.75 4.71
N VAL A 124 4.92 1.65 5.31
CA VAL A 124 3.97 0.56 5.06
C VAL A 124 2.63 1.11 4.60
N ALA A 125 2.10 0.56 3.50
CA ALA A 125 0.71 0.75 3.08
C ALA A 125 -0.01 -0.59 3.22
N MET A 126 -1.06 -0.65 4.03
CA MET A 126 -1.88 -1.85 4.24
C MET A 126 -3.33 -1.59 3.89
N ASN A 127 -3.95 -2.57 3.29
CA ASN A 127 -5.37 -2.53 2.99
C ASN A 127 -6.03 -3.86 3.31
N SER A 128 -7.16 -3.85 4.00
CA SER A 128 -7.96 -5.01 4.37
C SER A 128 -9.42 -4.92 3.89
N GLY A 129 -9.78 -3.90 3.13
CA GLY A 129 -11.10 -3.80 2.50
C GLY A 129 -11.13 -4.33 1.06
N ASP A 130 -12.14 -5.12 0.70
CA ASP A 130 -12.29 -5.68 -0.65
C ASP A 130 -12.34 -4.62 -1.76
N MET A 131 -11.95 -4.98 -2.97
CA MET A 131 -11.86 -4.12 -4.16
C MET A 131 -10.99 -2.88 -3.94
N SER A 132 -10.00 -2.97 -3.10
CA SER A 132 -9.21 -1.84 -2.61
C SER A 132 -7.76 -1.84 -3.10
N ALA A 133 -7.04 -0.74 -2.91
CA ALA A 133 -5.66 -0.61 -3.36
C ALA A 133 -4.69 -0.21 -2.25
N ALA A 134 -3.59 -0.95 -2.12
CA ALA A 134 -2.43 -0.55 -1.34
C ALA A 134 -1.30 -0.09 -2.28
N LYS A 135 -0.93 1.19 -2.22
CA LYS A 135 0.13 1.77 -3.07
C LYS A 135 1.29 2.29 -2.25
N ASN A 136 2.49 1.86 -2.62
CA ASN A 136 3.71 2.37 -2.00
C ASN A 136 4.71 2.85 -3.08
N ILE A 137 5.34 4.01 -2.86
CA ILE A 137 6.34 4.57 -3.76
C ILE A 137 7.73 4.64 -3.08
N GLY A 138 7.78 4.43 -1.78
CA GLY A 138 8.99 4.55 -0.97
C GLY A 138 9.98 3.39 -1.14
N LYS A 139 11.29 3.68 -1.06
CA LYS A 139 12.33 2.63 -1.00
C LYS A 139 12.27 1.86 0.33
N CYS A 140 12.63 0.58 0.31
CA CYS A 140 12.61 -0.32 1.48
C CYS A 140 11.24 -0.38 2.16
N SER A 141 10.18 -0.32 1.40
CA SER A 141 8.81 -0.17 1.88
C SER A 141 7.94 -1.36 1.53
N VAL A 142 6.81 -1.49 2.20
CA VAL A 142 5.91 -2.65 2.05
C VAL A 142 4.51 -2.19 1.66
N ALA A 143 3.95 -2.80 0.62
CA ALA A 143 2.53 -2.69 0.29
C ALA A 143 1.87 -4.05 0.51
N ILE A 144 0.86 -4.11 1.37
CA ILE A 144 0.14 -5.34 1.70
C ILE A 144 -1.34 -5.16 1.38
N ASN A 145 -1.89 -6.19 0.76
CA ASN A 145 -3.32 -6.30 0.56
C ASN A 145 -3.77 -7.72 0.92
N ASP A 146 -4.74 -7.86 1.80
CA ASP A 146 -5.17 -9.15 2.37
C ASP A 146 -6.63 -9.48 1.99
N VAL A 147 -7.08 -8.99 0.83
CA VAL A 147 -8.47 -9.02 0.44
C VAL A 147 -8.66 -9.26 -1.06
N ASN A 148 -9.87 -9.69 -1.43
CA ASN A 148 -10.22 -10.08 -2.79
C ASN A 148 -10.35 -8.87 -3.74
N ASP A 149 -10.24 -9.14 -5.06
CA ASP A 149 -10.38 -8.17 -6.14
C ASP A 149 -9.49 -6.91 -5.97
N SER A 150 -8.32 -7.06 -5.38
CA SER A 150 -7.53 -5.96 -4.90
C SER A 150 -6.16 -5.84 -5.57
N ILE A 151 -5.58 -4.63 -5.51
CA ILE A 151 -4.28 -4.35 -6.13
C ILE A 151 -3.30 -3.83 -5.09
N ALA A 152 -2.15 -4.50 -4.95
CA ALA A 152 -1.01 -3.98 -4.20
C ALA A 152 0.10 -3.57 -5.17
N THR A 153 0.57 -2.33 -5.10
CA THR A 153 1.63 -1.81 -5.98
C THR A 153 2.78 -1.19 -5.22
N ASN A 154 4.00 -1.41 -5.72
CA ASN A 154 5.18 -0.73 -5.20
C ASN A 154 6.14 -0.35 -6.35
N SER A 155 6.67 0.88 -6.33
CA SER A 155 7.70 1.34 -7.27
C SER A 155 9.05 1.64 -6.60
N GLY A 156 9.16 1.41 -5.30
CA GLY A 156 10.39 1.63 -4.55
C GLY A 156 11.39 0.47 -4.64
N SER A 157 12.68 0.76 -4.72
CA SER A 157 13.73 -0.28 -4.69
C SER A 157 13.80 -0.98 -3.33
N ARG A 158 14.16 -2.28 -3.33
CA ARG A 158 14.27 -3.13 -2.13
C ARG A 158 12.97 -3.19 -1.33
N SER A 159 11.87 -3.25 -2.01
CA SER A 159 10.53 -3.19 -1.45
C SER A 159 9.76 -4.48 -1.67
N ILE A 160 8.74 -4.69 -0.86
CA ILE A 160 7.91 -5.89 -0.89
C ILE A 160 6.47 -5.49 -1.24
N VAL A 161 5.87 -6.25 -2.13
CA VAL A 161 4.42 -6.26 -2.34
C VAL A 161 3.90 -7.65 -2.00
N ALA A 162 2.92 -7.72 -1.12
CA ALA A 162 2.26 -8.96 -0.77
C ALA A 162 0.75 -8.82 -0.96
N ASN A 163 0.15 -9.82 -1.57
CA ASN A 163 -1.29 -9.94 -1.74
C ASN A 163 -1.72 -11.37 -1.42
N THR A 164 -2.81 -11.55 -0.68
CA THR A 164 -3.34 -12.87 -0.31
C THR A 164 -4.76 -13.09 -0.81
N GLY A 165 -5.43 -12.06 -1.33
CA GLY A 165 -6.80 -12.14 -1.81
C GLY A 165 -6.95 -12.83 -3.17
N GLU A 166 -8.11 -13.45 -3.41
CA GLU A 166 -8.50 -14.01 -4.70
C GLU A 166 -8.63 -12.91 -5.76
N CYS A 167 -8.46 -13.24 -7.04
CA CYS A 167 -8.57 -12.33 -8.18
C CYS A 167 -7.73 -11.06 -8.04
N SER A 168 -6.59 -11.12 -7.35
CA SER A 168 -5.83 -9.97 -6.95
C SER A 168 -4.48 -9.85 -7.65
N VAL A 169 -3.90 -8.66 -7.66
CA VAL A 169 -2.63 -8.39 -8.34
C VAL A 169 -1.61 -7.75 -7.39
N ALA A 170 -0.43 -8.37 -7.29
CA ALA A 170 0.75 -7.81 -6.64
C ALA A 170 1.74 -7.33 -7.70
N MET A 171 1.95 -6.01 -7.83
CA MET A 171 2.89 -5.45 -8.81
C MET A 171 4.05 -4.72 -8.14
N ASN A 172 5.26 -5.01 -8.59
CA ASN A 172 6.46 -4.31 -8.14
C ASN A 172 7.29 -3.84 -9.34
N ASP A 173 7.73 -2.58 -9.31
CA ASP A 173 8.59 -1.98 -10.34
C ASP A 173 9.98 -1.59 -9.77
N GLY A 174 10.26 -1.97 -8.54
CA GLY A 174 11.49 -1.59 -7.84
C GLY A 174 12.66 -2.55 -8.08
N TYR A 175 13.88 -2.01 -8.15
CA TYR A 175 15.13 -2.79 -8.18
C TYR A 175 15.30 -3.62 -6.90
N LYS A 176 15.71 -4.91 -7.03
CA LYS A 176 15.88 -5.85 -5.92
C LYS A 176 14.64 -5.97 -5.03
N SER A 177 13.49 -6.06 -5.63
CA SER A 177 12.20 -6.06 -4.94
C SER A 177 11.45 -7.39 -5.11
N VAL A 178 10.45 -7.61 -4.27
CA VAL A 178 9.69 -8.86 -4.26
C VAL A 178 8.21 -8.59 -4.46
N ALA A 179 7.58 -9.30 -5.39
CA ALA A 179 6.14 -9.37 -5.54
C ALA A 179 5.66 -10.78 -5.18
N MET A 180 4.77 -10.89 -4.20
CA MET A 180 4.19 -12.16 -3.75
C MET A 180 2.67 -12.10 -3.86
N ASN A 181 2.07 -13.17 -4.37
CA ASN A 181 0.63 -13.34 -4.36
C ASN A 181 0.27 -14.77 -3.97
N SER A 182 -0.53 -14.95 -2.93
CA SER A 182 -0.97 -16.26 -2.45
C SER A 182 -2.45 -16.54 -2.74
N GLY A 183 -3.17 -15.60 -3.34
CA GLY A 183 -4.57 -15.77 -3.70
C GLY A 183 -4.79 -16.61 -4.93
N ASP A 184 -5.99 -17.18 -5.05
CA ASP A 184 -6.44 -17.91 -6.24
C ASP A 184 -6.65 -16.96 -7.43
N MET A 185 -6.52 -17.47 -8.66
CA MET A 185 -6.67 -16.72 -9.94
C MET A 185 -5.94 -15.37 -9.92
N SER A 186 -4.77 -15.31 -9.34
CA SER A 186 -4.07 -14.08 -9.03
C SER A 186 -2.73 -13.94 -9.75
N ALA A 187 -2.17 -12.75 -9.77
CA ALA A 187 -0.88 -12.50 -10.42
C ALA A 187 0.13 -11.79 -9.50
N ALA A 188 1.37 -12.28 -9.50
CA ALA A 188 2.53 -11.57 -8.97
C ALA A 188 3.40 -11.10 -10.14
N LYS A 189 3.52 -9.77 -10.34
CA LYS A 189 4.29 -9.18 -11.43
C LYS A 189 5.45 -8.34 -10.91
N ASN A 190 6.64 -8.58 -11.45
CA ASN A 190 7.81 -7.77 -11.14
C ASN A 190 8.48 -7.26 -12.42
N ILE A 191 8.69 -5.94 -12.52
CA ILE A 191 9.29 -5.28 -13.67
C ILE A 191 10.73 -4.86 -13.35
N GLY A 192 11.05 -4.61 -12.09
CA GLY A 192 12.36 -4.15 -11.65
C GLY A 192 13.46 -5.21 -11.77
N ASP A 193 14.69 -4.79 -12.04
CA ASP A 193 15.85 -5.68 -12.17
C ASP A 193 16.22 -6.37 -10.84
N CYS A 194 16.86 -7.54 -10.94
CA CYS A 194 17.29 -8.36 -9.82
C CYS A 194 16.16 -8.69 -8.83
N SER A 195 14.96 -8.85 -9.32
CA SER A 195 13.75 -8.92 -8.52
C SER A 195 13.07 -10.28 -8.61
N THR A 196 12.15 -10.54 -7.69
CA THR A 196 11.52 -11.85 -7.54
C THR A 196 9.99 -11.71 -7.64
N ALA A 197 9.34 -12.62 -8.38
CA ALA A 197 7.89 -12.82 -8.33
C ALA A 197 7.59 -14.22 -7.80
N LYS A 198 6.65 -14.33 -6.85
CA LYS A 198 6.22 -15.63 -6.31
C LYS A 198 4.69 -15.72 -6.23
N VAL A 199 4.13 -16.86 -6.64
CA VAL A 199 2.71 -17.18 -6.44
C VAL A 199 2.53 -18.41 -5.58
N GLY A 200 1.51 -18.39 -4.73
CA GLY A 200 1.23 -19.41 -3.72
C GLY A 200 -0.03 -20.23 -3.98
N HIS A 201 -0.69 -20.05 -5.13
CA HIS A 201 -1.89 -20.82 -5.49
C HIS A 201 -1.78 -21.35 -6.92
N LYS A 202 -2.43 -22.51 -7.19
CA LYS A 202 -2.63 -23.03 -8.55
C LYS A 202 -3.42 -22.00 -9.39
N ASP A 203 -3.41 -22.13 -10.70
CA ASP A 203 -4.11 -21.23 -11.62
C ASP A 203 -3.70 -19.73 -11.50
N SER A 204 -2.57 -19.46 -10.83
CA SER A 204 -2.00 -18.12 -10.68
C SER A 204 -0.71 -17.97 -11.47
N VAL A 205 -0.30 -16.72 -11.75
CA VAL A 205 0.84 -16.44 -12.63
C VAL A 205 1.89 -15.57 -11.95
N ALA A 206 3.14 -16.04 -11.91
CA ALA A 206 4.30 -15.23 -11.54
C ALA A 206 5.00 -14.70 -12.78
N ILE A 207 5.12 -13.38 -12.93
CA ILE A 207 5.69 -12.71 -14.12
C ILE A 207 6.90 -11.88 -13.70
N VAL A 208 8.03 -12.11 -14.36
CA VAL A 208 9.23 -11.28 -14.21
C VAL A 208 9.69 -10.75 -15.56
N ILE A 209 9.95 -9.42 -15.61
CA ILE A 209 10.29 -8.70 -16.85
C ILE A 209 11.69 -8.06 -16.77
N GLY A 210 12.20 -7.76 -15.60
CA GLY A 210 13.50 -7.14 -15.38
C GLY A 210 14.69 -8.06 -15.66
N LYS A 211 15.88 -7.48 -15.73
CA LYS A 211 17.15 -8.21 -15.89
C LYS A 211 17.50 -8.97 -14.62
N ASN A 212 18.03 -10.20 -14.77
CA ASN A 212 18.44 -11.06 -13.64
C ASN A 212 17.32 -11.32 -12.62
N CYS A 213 16.11 -11.46 -13.08
CA CYS A 213 14.96 -11.77 -12.26
C CYS A 213 14.70 -13.25 -12.14
N LYS A 214 13.96 -13.64 -11.10
CA LYS A 214 13.55 -15.02 -10.87
C LYS A 214 12.08 -15.10 -10.46
N ALA A 215 11.43 -16.21 -10.82
CA ALA A 215 10.06 -16.49 -10.42
C ALA A 215 9.94 -17.88 -9.79
N ALA A 216 8.98 -18.03 -8.89
CA ALA A 216 8.60 -19.31 -8.28
C ALA A 216 7.07 -19.42 -8.17
N GLY A 217 6.60 -20.64 -8.11
CA GLY A 217 5.18 -20.92 -7.92
C GLY A 217 4.94 -22.29 -7.33
N VAL A 218 3.72 -22.56 -6.93
CA VAL A 218 3.26 -23.89 -6.50
C VAL A 218 2.87 -24.75 -7.69
N LEU A 219 2.63 -26.02 -7.44
CA LEU A 219 2.15 -26.96 -8.48
C LEU A 219 0.91 -26.39 -9.18
N ASP A 220 0.86 -26.58 -10.50
CA ASP A 220 -0.21 -26.10 -11.39
C ASP A 220 -0.28 -24.58 -11.61
N SER A 221 0.60 -23.77 -11.02
CA SER A 221 0.76 -22.35 -11.36
C SER A 221 1.62 -22.16 -12.63
N TRP A 222 1.69 -20.91 -13.11
CA TRP A 222 2.45 -20.53 -14.29
C TRP A 222 3.56 -19.52 -13.96
N LEU A 223 4.72 -19.70 -14.62
CA LEU A 223 5.84 -18.76 -14.57
C LEU A 223 6.03 -18.13 -15.95
N VAL A 224 6.13 -16.80 -16.00
CA VAL A 224 6.53 -16.05 -17.20
C VAL A 224 7.88 -15.41 -16.92
N LEU A 225 8.89 -15.89 -17.64
CA LEU A 225 10.28 -15.52 -17.46
C LEU A 225 10.78 -14.76 -18.68
N THR A 226 11.49 -13.65 -18.48
CA THR A 226 12.15 -12.92 -19.56
C THR A 226 13.66 -12.92 -19.37
N GLU A 227 14.36 -12.84 -20.49
CA GLU A 227 15.79 -12.61 -20.56
C GLU A 227 16.08 -11.27 -21.23
N ARG A 228 17.01 -10.50 -20.68
CA ARG A 228 17.47 -9.24 -21.25
C ARG A 228 18.97 -9.27 -21.49
N ASP A 229 19.40 -8.67 -22.60
CA ASP A 229 20.80 -8.52 -22.97
C ASP A 229 21.51 -7.41 -22.18
N CYS A 230 22.76 -7.08 -22.58
CA CYS A 230 23.55 -6.01 -21.97
C CYS A 230 22.93 -4.62 -22.19
N ASN A 231 22.16 -4.41 -23.25
CA ASN A 231 21.46 -3.17 -23.58
C ASN A 231 20.09 -3.04 -22.89
N SER A 232 19.73 -4.03 -22.07
CA SER A 232 18.40 -4.13 -21.44
C SER A 232 17.25 -4.39 -22.42
N GLU A 233 17.52 -4.88 -23.61
CA GLU A 233 16.50 -5.34 -24.55
C GLU A 233 16.03 -6.75 -24.20
N ILE A 234 14.74 -7.04 -24.38
CA ILE A 234 14.20 -8.38 -24.19
C ILE A 234 14.64 -9.24 -25.38
N VAL A 235 15.48 -10.24 -25.10
CA VAL A 235 15.98 -11.19 -26.11
C VAL A 235 15.30 -12.56 -26.04
N GLY A 236 14.54 -12.82 -24.97
CA GLY A 236 13.79 -14.06 -24.82
C GLY A 236 12.66 -13.94 -23.81
N MET A 237 11.61 -14.75 -24.02
CA MET A 237 10.50 -14.91 -23.10
C MET A 237 10.00 -16.36 -23.16
N LYS A 238 9.78 -16.98 -22.01
CA LYS A 238 9.14 -18.28 -21.89
C LYS A 238 8.05 -18.28 -20.84
N ALA A 239 6.92 -18.90 -21.15
CA ALA A 239 5.86 -19.22 -20.19
C ALA A 239 5.89 -20.74 -19.96
N VAL A 240 5.89 -21.13 -18.69
CA VAL A 240 5.99 -22.54 -18.29
C VAL A 240 5.10 -22.85 -17.11
N LYS A 241 4.46 -24.02 -17.14
CA LYS A 241 3.66 -24.52 -16.02
C LYS A 241 4.56 -25.21 -15.00
N VAL A 242 4.30 -24.99 -13.73
CA VAL A 242 4.92 -25.74 -12.63
C VAL A 242 4.28 -27.13 -12.60
N ASP A 243 4.98 -28.13 -13.13
CA ASP A 243 4.48 -29.50 -13.33
C ASP A 243 4.92 -30.48 -12.22
N GLY A 244 5.77 -30.01 -11.30
CA GLY A 244 6.32 -30.79 -10.20
C GLY A 244 7.48 -31.72 -10.59
N THR A 245 7.83 -31.80 -11.86
CA THR A 245 8.90 -32.68 -12.41
C THR A 245 10.01 -31.88 -13.07
N THR A 246 9.74 -31.30 -14.23
CA THR A 246 10.68 -30.43 -14.95
C THR A 246 10.79 -29.07 -14.27
N ILE A 247 9.66 -28.51 -13.89
CA ILE A 247 9.55 -27.26 -13.13
C ILE A 247 8.96 -27.59 -11.75
N LYS A 248 9.82 -27.67 -10.75
CA LYS A 248 9.47 -28.06 -9.39
C LYS A 248 8.69 -26.94 -8.69
N ALA A 249 7.76 -27.31 -7.81
CA ALA A 249 7.06 -26.36 -6.95
C ALA A 249 8.03 -25.69 -5.96
N ASP A 250 7.72 -24.45 -5.61
CA ASP A 250 8.45 -23.61 -4.63
C ASP A 250 9.95 -23.42 -4.95
N THR A 251 10.35 -23.68 -6.19
CA THR A 251 11.71 -23.53 -6.69
C THR A 251 11.81 -22.30 -7.58
N TYR A 252 12.89 -21.54 -7.45
CA TYR A 252 13.10 -20.35 -8.27
C TYR A 252 13.71 -20.67 -9.61
N TYR A 253 13.15 -20.08 -10.66
CA TYR A 253 13.61 -20.21 -12.05
C TYR A 253 13.88 -18.86 -12.68
N ALA A 254 14.87 -18.82 -13.58
CA ALA A 254 15.18 -17.69 -14.42
C ALA A 254 15.34 -18.15 -15.88
N LEU A 255 15.21 -17.25 -16.84
CA LEU A 255 15.56 -17.49 -18.24
C LEU A 255 16.99 -17.01 -18.48
N ARG A 256 17.89 -17.88 -18.94
CA ARG A 256 19.30 -17.59 -19.26
C ARG A 256 19.74 -18.31 -20.52
N ASN A 257 20.30 -17.58 -21.46
CA ASN A 257 20.72 -18.10 -22.78
C ASN A 257 19.62 -18.91 -23.50
N GLY A 258 18.39 -18.41 -23.38
CA GLY A 258 17.22 -19.07 -23.96
C GLY A 258 16.72 -20.30 -23.18
N GLU A 259 17.36 -20.70 -22.07
CA GLU A 259 16.99 -21.88 -21.28
C GLU A 259 16.44 -21.50 -19.89
N ILE A 260 15.46 -22.28 -19.42
CA ILE A 260 14.94 -22.15 -18.06
C ILE A 260 15.90 -22.87 -17.11
N VAL A 261 16.46 -22.14 -16.18
CA VAL A 261 17.44 -22.65 -15.21
C VAL A 261 16.94 -22.47 -13.78
N GLU A 262 17.16 -23.48 -12.95
CA GLU A 262 16.95 -23.39 -11.50
C GLU A 262 18.00 -22.43 -10.90
N VAL A 263 17.57 -21.54 -10.02
CA VAL A 263 18.46 -20.56 -9.37
C VAL A 263 18.22 -20.57 -7.86
N ASN A 264 19.27 -20.32 -7.10
CA ASN A 264 19.20 -20.23 -5.64
C ASN A 264 18.47 -18.95 -5.18
N ASP A 265 18.00 -19.00 -3.94
CA ASP A 265 17.31 -17.87 -3.29
C ASP A 265 18.21 -16.64 -3.05
#